data_9e66c783c8e0b6f6d3aaf917315044d2
#
_entry.id   9e66c783c8e0b6f6d3aaf917315044d2
#
_cell.length_a   1.000
_cell.length_b   1.000
_cell.length_c   1.000
_cell.angle_alpha   90.00
_cell.angle_beta   90.00
_cell.angle_gamma   90.00
#
_symmetry.space_group_name_H-M   'P 1'
#
loop_
_entity.id
_entity.type
_entity.pdbx_description
1 polymer ?
#
loop_
_entity_poly.entity_id
_entity_poly.type
_entity_poly.pdbx_seq_one_letter_code
_entity_poly.pdbx_strand_id
1 'polypeptide(L)'
;MAVLMLGRVVHFVLLSSTLLASVALVACGRKATRDDCEVVVDRNVELQLKALGVTDPSTVAKRREEMRASMKEDIDKCVGKRVTNGNMACVKNAETAEKIDKCLR
;
A
#
# COMPACT_ATOMS: atom_id res chain seq x y z
N MET A 1 -1.85 -14.62 -54.75
CA MET A 1 -2.88 -14.67 -53.68
C MET A 1 -2.32 -15.18 -52.33
N ALA A 2 -1.38 -16.10 -52.29
CA ALA A 2 -0.82 -16.63 -51.04
C ALA A 2 0.00 -15.59 -50.21
N VAL A 3 0.69 -14.64 -50.86
CA VAL A 3 1.54 -13.66 -50.18
C VAL A 3 0.76 -12.59 -49.41
N LEU A 4 -0.47 -12.29 -49.84
CA LEU A 4 -1.34 -11.28 -49.20
C LEU A 4 -1.97 -11.82 -47.90
N MET A 5 -2.15 -13.14 -47.78
CA MET A 5 -2.69 -13.73 -46.53
C MET A 5 -1.63 -13.86 -45.41
N LEU A 6 -0.35 -14.06 -45.79
CA LEU A 6 0.73 -14.14 -44.80
C LEU A 6 0.97 -12.79 -44.11
N GLY A 7 0.84 -11.68 -44.83
CA GLY A 7 1.01 -10.34 -44.27
C GLY A 7 -0.04 -9.96 -43.23
N ARG A 8 -1.28 -10.44 -43.38
CA ARG A 8 -2.36 -10.16 -42.45
C ARG A 8 -2.23 -10.94 -41.13
N VAL A 9 -1.75 -12.18 -41.18
CA VAL A 9 -1.54 -13.02 -40.00
C VAL A 9 -0.37 -12.48 -39.16
N VAL A 10 0.72 -12.04 -39.81
CA VAL A 10 1.89 -11.46 -39.13
C VAL A 10 1.52 -10.15 -38.42
N HIS A 11 0.68 -9.30 -39.05
CA HIS A 11 0.22 -8.07 -38.39
C HIS A 11 -0.67 -8.32 -37.19
N PHE A 12 -1.52 -9.34 -37.23
CA PHE A 12 -2.38 -9.70 -36.09
C PHE A 12 -1.58 -10.28 -34.92
N VAL A 13 -0.54 -11.07 -35.20
CA VAL A 13 0.32 -11.63 -34.15
C VAL A 13 1.18 -10.58 -33.49
N LEU A 14 1.68 -9.59 -34.26
CA LEU A 14 2.48 -8.47 -33.72
C LEU A 14 1.66 -7.50 -32.87
N LEU A 15 0.38 -7.27 -33.21
CA LEU A 15 -0.52 -6.43 -32.41
C LEU A 15 -0.95 -7.07 -31.10
N SER A 16 -1.02 -8.40 -31.04
CA SER A 16 -1.37 -9.13 -29.80
C SER A 16 -0.23 -9.14 -28.79
N SER A 17 1.03 -9.06 -29.22
CA SER A 17 2.20 -9.09 -28.32
C SER A 17 2.41 -7.78 -27.55
N THR A 18 1.93 -6.64 -28.06
CA THR A 18 2.10 -5.33 -27.40
C THR A 18 1.10 -5.09 -26.27
N LEU A 19 -0.03 -5.79 -26.24
CA LEU A 19 -1.04 -5.61 -25.20
C LEU A 19 -0.70 -6.30 -23.86
N LEU A 20 0.13 -7.35 -23.88
CA LEU A 20 0.51 -8.08 -22.66
C LEU A 20 1.61 -7.37 -21.85
N ALA A 21 2.39 -6.48 -22.43
CA ALA A 21 3.47 -5.77 -21.74
C ALA A 21 2.97 -4.67 -20.78
N SER A 22 1.73 -4.17 -20.97
CA SER A 22 1.20 -3.04 -20.20
C SER A 22 0.65 -3.43 -18.82
N VAL A 23 0.37 -4.69 -18.55
CA VAL A 23 -0.22 -5.16 -17.29
C VAL A 23 0.81 -5.37 -16.19
N ALA A 24 2.08 -5.59 -16.55
CA ALA A 24 3.15 -5.86 -15.60
C ALA A 24 3.58 -4.64 -14.77
N LEU A 25 3.29 -3.42 -15.22
CA LEU A 25 3.70 -2.17 -14.54
C LEU A 25 2.79 -1.79 -13.37
N VAL A 26 1.57 -2.32 -13.29
CA VAL A 26 0.60 -2.02 -12.22
C VAL A 26 0.87 -2.84 -10.96
N ALA A 27 1.60 -3.97 -11.05
CA ALA A 27 1.87 -4.88 -9.94
C ALA A 27 3.01 -4.44 -9.01
N CYS A 28 3.81 -3.40 -9.37
CA CYS A 28 5.02 -3.02 -8.63
C CYS A 28 4.77 -2.10 -7.41
N GLY A 29 3.53 -1.73 -7.12
CA GLY A 29 3.20 -0.81 -6.04
C GLY A 29 3.66 0.63 -6.31
N ARG A 30 3.40 1.50 -5.37
CA ARG A 30 3.82 2.91 -5.37
C ARG A 30 4.77 3.20 -4.20
N LYS A 31 5.34 4.38 -4.18
CA LYS A 31 6.11 4.84 -3.02
C LYS A 31 5.17 5.24 -1.89
N ALA A 32 5.49 4.82 -0.68
CA ALA A 32 4.76 5.24 0.51
C ALA A 32 4.91 6.75 0.71
N THR A 33 3.80 7.43 0.95
CA THR A 33 3.77 8.83 1.36
C THR A 33 3.97 8.95 2.87
N ARG A 34 4.19 10.17 3.36
CA ARG A 34 4.20 10.43 4.80
C ARG A 34 2.88 10.01 5.45
N ASP A 35 1.75 10.35 4.84
CA ASP A 35 0.43 9.97 5.32
C ASP A 35 0.26 8.46 5.44
N ASP A 36 0.75 7.68 4.48
CA ASP A 36 0.73 6.21 4.58
C ASP A 36 1.48 5.73 5.82
N CYS A 37 2.65 6.28 6.08
CA CYS A 37 3.50 5.90 7.21
C CYS A 37 2.87 6.33 8.55
N GLU A 38 2.25 7.51 8.61
CA GLU A 38 1.52 7.98 9.77
C GLU A 38 0.26 7.13 10.05
N VAL A 39 -0.46 6.71 9.01
CA VAL A 39 -1.60 5.78 9.15
C VAL A 39 -1.19 4.47 9.82
N VAL A 40 -0.02 3.94 9.50
CA VAL A 40 0.51 2.72 10.16
C VAL A 40 0.73 2.96 11.65
N VAL A 41 1.35 4.08 12.02
CA VAL A 41 1.57 4.47 13.42
C VAL A 41 0.24 4.67 14.14
N ASP A 42 -0.68 5.42 13.56
CA ASP A 42 -1.99 5.73 14.13
C ASP A 42 -2.79 4.46 14.41
N ARG A 43 -2.81 3.54 13.43
CA ARG A 43 -3.55 2.30 13.60
C ARG A 43 -2.99 1.44 14.73
N ASN A 44 -1.67 1.38 14.88
CA ASN A 44 -1.04 0.70 16.01
C ASN A 44 -1.46 1.33 17.35
N VAL A 45 -1.43 2.66 17.45
CA VAL A 45 -1.86 3.39 18.67
C VAL A 45 -3.32 3.09 18.99
N GLU A 46 -4.21 3.19 18.00
CA GLU A 46 -5.63 2.90 18.20
C GLU A 46 -5.88 1.49 18.74
N LEU A 47 -5.21 0.49 18.18
CA LEU A 47 -5.37 -0.89 18.62
C LEU A 47 -4.82 -1.13 20.01
N GLN A 48 -3.69 -0.51 20.37
CA GLN A 48 -3.14 -0.59 21.71
C GLN A 48 -4.06 0.07 22.75
N LEU A 49 -4.55 1.27 22.46
CA LEU A 49 -5.47 1.98 23.36
C LEU A 49 -6.80 1.23 23.52
N LYS A 50 -7.33 0.69 22.41
CA LYS A 50 -8.53 -0.15 22.44
C LYS A 50 -8.35 -1.38 23.34
N ALA A 51 -7.20 -2.04 23.26
CA ALA A 51 -6.87 -3.19 24.11
C ALA A 51 -6.80 -2.82 25.61
N LEU A 52 -6.47 -1.55 25.91
CA LEU A 52 -6.46 -1.01 27.27
C LEU A 52 -7.81 -0.42 27.70
N GLY A 53 -8.86 -0.52 26.87
CA GLY A 53 -10.19 0.03 27.14
C GLY A 53 -10.28 1.56 26.97
N VAL A 54 -9.27 2.20 26.39
CA VAL A 54 -9.26 3.65 26.10
C VAL A 54 -9.90 3.91 24.76
N THR A 55 -11.10 4.46 24.76
CA THR A 55 -11.89 4.74 23.54
C THR A 55 -12.27 6.21 23.39
N ASP A 56 -11.89 7.08 24.32
CA ASP A 56 -12.15 8.50 24.24
C ASP A 56 -11.44 9.14 23.04
N PRO A 57 -12.18 9.77 22.08
CA PRO A 57 -11.60 10.30 20.85
C PRO A 57 -10.49 11.33 21.04
N SER A 58 -10.62 12.19 22.06
CA SER A 58 -9.64 13.25 22.34
C SER A 58 -8.32 12.66 22.86
N THR A 59 -8.42 11.67 23.73
CA THR A 59 -7.25 10.93 24.25
C THR A 59 -6.56 10.16 23.15
N VAL A 60 -7.32 9.49 22.27
CA VAL A 60 -6.77 8.74 21.12
C VAL A 60 -6.06 9.70 20.16
N ALA A 61 -6.67 10.85 19.83
CA ALA A 61 -6.07 11.84 18.94
C ALA A 61 -4.76 12.39 19.49
N LYS A 62 -4.74 12.77 20.75
CA LYS A 62 -3.54 13.26 21.44
C LYS A 62 -2.42 12.20 21.42
N ARG A 63 -2.76 10.95 21.70
CA ARG A 63 -1.78 9.88 21.75
C ARG A 63 -1.19 9.55 20.38
N ARG A 64 -1.99 9.63 19.31
CA ARG A 64 -1.49 9.49 17.94
C ARG A 64 -0.46 10.57 17.62
N GLU A 65 -0.74 11.82 17.95
CA GLU A 65 0.16 12.94 17.69
C GLU A 65 1.48 12.81 18.48
N GLU A 66 1.41 12.48 19.75
CA GLU A 66 2.59 12.19 20.58
C GLU A 66 3.44 11.07 19.98
N MET A 67 2.81 9.99 19.50
CA MET A 67 3.50 8.87 18.92
C MET A 67 4.15 9.21 17.58
N ARG A 68 3.45 9.96 16.71
CA ARG A 68 4.04 10.45 15.46
C ARG A 68 5.28 11.32 15.70
N ALA A 69 5.24 12.17 16.71
CA ALA A 69 6.38 13.00 17.09
C ALA A 69 7.56 12.16 17.60
N SER A 70 7.31 11.16 18.44
CA SER A 70 8.35 10.28 18.98
C SER A 70 8.93 9.33 17.92
N MET A 71 8.14 8.94 16.93
CA MET A 71 8.54 8.01 15.83
C MET A 71 8.91 8.75 14.54
N LYS A 72 9.22 10.03 14.62
CA LYS A 72 9.51 10.84 13.42
C LYS A 72 10.58 10.22 12.51
N GLU A 73 11.66 9.71 13.08
CA GLU A 73 12.75 9.08 12.31
C GLU A 73 12.29 7.79 11.60
N ASP A 74 11.45 7.00 12.24
CA ASP A 74 10.93 5.77 11.64
C ASP A 74 9.93 6.08 10.53
N ILE A 75 9.11 7.12 10.71
CA ILE A 75 8.24 7.65 9.66
C ILE A 75 9.07 8.14 8.48
N ASP A 76 10.14 8.91 8.71
CA ASP A 76 11.03 9.39 7.66
C ASP A 76 11.70 8.24 6.88
N LYS A 77 12.08 7.16 7.55
CA LYS A 77 12.63 5.94 6.92
C LYS A 77 11.57 5.13 6.15
N CYS A 78 10.31 5.21 6.56
CA CYS A 78 9.20 4.56 5.89
C CYS A 78 8.86 5.23 4.56
N VAL A 79 8.90 6.56 4.50
CA VAL A 79 8.58 7.34 3.30
C VAL A 79 9.42 6.88 2.11
N GLY A 80 8.78 6.63 0.98
CA GLY A 80 9.43 6.17 -0.25
C GLY A 80 9.60 4.66 -0.36
N LYS A 81 9.32 3.87 0.67
CA LYS A 81 9.26 2.41 0.57
C LYS A 81 8.11 1.97 -0.34
N ARG A 82 8.24 0.79 -0.93
CA ARG A 82 7.19 0.24 -1.80
C ARG A 82 5.98 -0.20 -0.99
N VAL A 83 4.81 0.24 -1.42
CA VAL A 83 3.51 -0.09 -0.80
C VAL A 83 2.44 -0.16 -1.89
N THR A 84 1.40 -0.95 -1.67
CA THR A 84 0.22 -0.99 -2.54
C THR A 84 -0.98 -0.38 -1.84
N ASN A 85 -1.99 0.04 -2.60
CA ASN A 85 -3.26 0.47 -2.03
C ASN A 85 -3.93 -0.66 -1.25
N GLY A 86 -3.74 -1.94 -1.68
CA GLY A 86 -4.19 -3.12 -0.95
C GLY A 86 -3.52 -3.28 0.41
N ASN A 87 -2.19 -3.07 0.49
CA ASN A 87 -1.47 -3.06 1.78
C ASN A 87 -2.06 -2.01 2.73
N MET A 88 -2.29 -0.79 2.23
CA MET A 88 -2.82 0.29 3.06
C MET A 88 -4.27 0.05 3.50
N ALA A 89 -5.12 -0.51 2.63
CA ALA A 89 -6.46 -0.93 3.00
C ALA A 89 -6.42 -2.04 4.08
N CYS A 90 -5.53 -3.01 3.94
CA CYS A 90 -5.29 -4.06 4.92
C CYS A 90 -4.90 -3.47 6.29
N VAL A 91 -3.97 -2.50 6.33
CA VAL A 91 -3.55 -1.80 7.56
C VAL A 91 -4.74 -1.10 8.23
N LYS A 92 -5.52 -0.35 7.48
CA LYS A 92 -6.70 0.37 7.99
C LYS A 92 -7.75 -0.55 8.60
N ASN A 93 -7.90 -1.75 8.06
CA ASN A 93 -8.86 -2.76 8.52
C ASN A 93 -8.26 -3.78 9.50
N ALA A 94 -6.98 -3.69 9.82
CA ALA A 94 -6.34 -4.60 10.76
C ALA A 94 -6.94 -4.44 12.18
N GLU A 95 -7.20 -5.55 12.83
CA GLU A 95 -7.78 -5.59 14.18
C GLU A 95 -6.73 -5.84 15.27
N THR A 96 -5.50 -6.15 14.88
CA THR A 96 -4.37 -6.38 15.78
C THR A 96 -3.08 -5.81 15.19
N ALA A 97 -2.11 -5.47 16.03
CA ALA A 97 -0.78 -5.02 15.60
C ALA A 97 -0.06 -6.08 14.75
N GLU A 98 -0.24 -7.36 15.05
CA GLU A 98 0.31 -8.47 14.27
C GLU A 98 -0.26 -8.52 12.85
N LYS A 99 -1.56 -8.22 12.68
CA LYS A 99 -2.18 -8.11 11.35
C LYS A 99 -1.61 -6.94 10.54
N ILE A 100 -1.31 -5.81 11.18
CA ILE A 100 -0.65 -4.68 10.51
C ILE A 100 0.70 -5.12 9.93
N ASP A 101 1.51 -5.83 10.70
CA ASP A 101 2.81 -6.33 10.26
C ASP A 101 2.67 -7.29 9.06
N LYS A 102 1.66 -8.17 9.07
CA LYS A 102 1.36 -9.05 7.94
C LYS A 102 0.91 -8.31 6.67
N CYS A 103 0.23 -7.17 6.80
CA CYS A 103 -0.20 -6.34 5.68
C CYS A 103 0.97 -5.69 4.93
N LEU A 104 2.11 -5.48 5.62
CA LEU A 104 3.26 -4.72 5.12
C LEU A 104 4.41 -5.59 4.60
N ARG A 105 4.27 -6.92 4.65
CA ARG A 105 5.27 -7.90 4.17
C ARG A 105 5.14 -8.28 2.71
#